data_bc5ac4219d9213a6c8005db94793a962
#
_entry.id   bc5ac4219d9213a6c8005db94793a962
#
_cell.length_a   1.000
_cell.length_b   1.000
_cell.length_c   1.000
_cell.angle_alpha   90.00
_cell.angle_beta   90.00
_cell.angle_gamma   90.00
#
_symmetry.space_group_name_H-M   'P 1'
#
loop_
_entity.id
_entity.type
_entity.pdbx_description
1 polymer ?
#
loop_
_entity_poly.entity_id
_entity_poly.type
_entity_poly.pdbx_seq_one_letter_code
_entity_poly.pdbx_strand_id
1 'polypeptide(L)'
;MRSDIVPGVIFPDYELSDHTAKRRKLSELQGQHPMVLVLSRGGFCPKDRRQAEGLVQLHRELEVAYCRLVTISTDNISQTNEYRTGVDAHWPFLSDAGRIVQKDLDIAEYTDPVNNPMIPHVIVLEPGLVIYKIYNGYWFFGRPTVEDLRQDLRAVTKKCRPDWDITKPELKDAWQQGRKELFYPYGKTYVQTLGEQD
;
A
#
# COMPACT_ATOMS: atom_id res chain seq x y z
N MET A 1 4.06 -4.27 17.57
CA MET A 1 4.92 -4.25 16.36
C MET A 1 6.36 -4.15 16.81
N ARG A 2 7.24 -4.88 16.17
CA ARG A 2 8.71 -4.83 16.40
C ARG A 2 9.20 -3.38 16.49
N SER A 3 10.09 -3.08 17.42
CA SER A 3 10.54 -1.71 17.74
C SER A 3 11.40 -1.04 16.66
N ASP A 4 11.94 -1.83 15.73
CA ASP A 4 12.73 -1.36 14.59
C ASP A 4 11.87 -0.96 13.36
N ILE A 5 10.57 -1.23 13.39
CA ILE A 5 9.63 -0.82 12.34
C ILE A 5 9.14 0.60 12.64
N VAL A 6 9.89 1.56 12.14
CA VAL A 6 9.67 3.00 12.39
C VAL A 6 9.79 3.83 11.09
N PRO A 7 9.23 5.03 11.02
CA PRO A 7 9.39 5.91 9.87
C PRO A 7 10.87 6.11 9.48
N GLY A 8 11.14 6.09 8.17
CA GLY A 8 12.48 6.20 7.59
C GLY A 8 13.20 4.87 7.37
N VAL A 9 12.72 3.76 7.93
CA VAL A 9 13.29 2.42 7.72
C VAL A 9 12.62 1.72 6.55
N ILE A 10 13.32 0.81 5.90
CA ILE A 10 12.76 -0.03 4.83
C ILE A 10 11.89 -1.12 5.46
N PHE A 11 10.62 -1.19 5.06
CA PHE A 11 9.69 -2.23 5.47
C PHE A 11 10.09 -3.57 4.85
N PRO A 12 9.96 -4.70 5.55
CA PRO A 12 10.34 -6.02 5.02
C PRO A 12 9.60 -6.35 3.72
N ASP A 13 10.33 -6.85 2.73
CA ASP A 13 9.79 -7.22 1.42
C ASP A 13 9.20 -8.64 1.44
N TYR A 14 7.98 -8.76 1.96
CA TYR A 14 7.29 -10.05 2.03
C TYR A 14 6.83 -10.53 0.67
N GLU A 15 6.93 -11.85 0.47
CA GLU A 15 6.37 -12.54 -0.68
C GLU A 15 5.23 -13.47 -0.24
N LEU A 16 4.01 -13.16 -0.68
CA LEU A 16 2.78 -13.85 -0.30
C LEU A 16 1.96 -14.24 -1.53
N SER A 17 1.03 -15.19 -1.37
CA SER A 17 0.04 -15.45 -2.42
C SER A 17 -1.05 -14.38 -2.39
N ASP A 18 -1.42 -13.86 -3.57
CA ASP A 18 -2.55 -12.96 -3.69
C ASP A 18 -3.90 -13.72 -3.76
N HIS A 19 -5.00 -12.98 -3.87
CA HIS A 19 -6.36 -13.49 -4.00
C HIS A 19 -6.58 -14.39 -5.23
N THR A 20 -5.64 -14.42 -6.20
CA THR A 20 -5.64 -15.32 -7.36
C THR A 20 -4.68 -16.51 -7.20
N ALA A 21 -4.09 -16.69 -6.01
CA ALA A 21 -3.05 -17.67 -5.70
C ALA A 21 -1.68 -17.41 -6.36
N LYS A 22 -1.48 -16.28 -7.03
CA LYS A 22 -0.19 -15.89 -7.60
C LYS A 22 0.73 -15.37 -6.50
N ARG A 23 2.00 -15.80 -6.50
CA ARG A 23 3.03 -15.28 -5.58
C ARG A 23 3.42 -13.86 -5.99
N ARG A 24 3.41 -12.94 -5.03
CA ARG A 24 3.71 -11.53 -5.25
C ARG A 24 4.61 -10.99 -4.13
N LYS A 25 5.62 -10.23 -4.50
CA LYS A 25 6.44 -9.45 -3.56
C LYS A 25 5.87 -8.05 -3.39
N LEU A 26 6.02 -7.48 -2.19
CA LEU A 26 5.58 -6.09 -1.95
C LEU A 26 6.32 -5.10 -2.83
N SER A 27 7.63 -5.29 -3.05
CA SER A 27 8.44 -4.44 -3.93
C SER A 27 7.97 -4.48 -5.39
N GLU A 28 7.54 -5.66 -5.89
CA GLU A 28 6.96 -5.80 -7.23
C GLU A 28 5.62 -5.08 -7.35
N LEU A 29 4.76 -5.20 -6.33
CA LEU A 29 3.47 -4.52 -6.30
C LEU A 29 3.61 -3.01 -6.16
N GLN A 30 4.64 -2.55 -5.47
CA GLN A 30 4.92 -1.14 -5.31
C GLN A 30 5.51 -0.51 -6.59
N GLY A 31 6.48 -1.18 -7.21
CA GLY A 31 7.29 -0.58 -8.26
C GLY A 31 7.99 0.70 -7.77
N GLN A 32 7.89 1.78 -8.54
CA GLN A 32 8.48 3.08 -8.20
C GLN A 32 7.44 4.08 -7.65
N HIS A 33 6.37 3.59 -7.03
CA HIS A 33 5.24 4.41 -6.62
C HIS A 33 5.10 4.45 -5.10
N PRO A 34 4.53 5.54 -4.54
CA PRO A 34 4.03 5.52 -3.17
C PRO A 34 3.00 4.40 -2.98
N MET A 35 2.97 3.79 -1.79
CA MET A 35 2.04 2.71 -1.50
C MET A 35 1.38 2.88 -0.14
N VAL A 36 0.08 2.58 -0.08
CA VAL A 36 -0.65 2.35 1.17
C VAL A 36 -0.73 0.85 1.39
N LEU A 37 -0.12 0.36 2.46
CA LEU A 37 -0.17 -1.03 2.88
C LEU A 37 -1.12 -1.17 4.06
N VAL A 38 -2.17 -1.96 3.91
CA VAL A 38 -3.17 -2.24 4.94
C VAL A 38 -2.91 -3.62 5.52
N LEU A 39 -2.56 -3.70 6.79
CA LEU A 39 -2.51 -4.93 7.56
C LEU A 39 -3.86 -5.10 8.24
N SER A 40 -4.66 -6.07 7.79
CA SER A 40 -6.05 -6.27 8.15
C SER A 40 -6.23 -7.50 9.03
N ARG A 41 -7.19 -7.47 9.94
CA ARG A 41 -7.62 -8.66 10.71
C ARG A 41 -8.21 -9.74 9.81
N GLY A 42 -8.84 -9.33 8.70
CA GLY A 42 -9.50 -10.23 7.75
C GLY A 42 -10.96 -9.87 7.47
N GLY A 43 -11.54 -10.59 6.52
CA GLY A 43 -12.91 -10.36 6.04
C GLY A 43 -14.01 -10.56 7.07
N PHE A 44 -13.74 -11.25 8.18
CA PHE A 44 -14.68 -11.41 9.29
C PHE A 44 -14.87 -10.13 10.13
N CYS A 45 -13.90 -9.20 10.09
CA CYS A 45 -13.90 -8.01 10.94
C CYS A 45 -14.73 -6.88 10.33
N PRO A 46 -15.84 -6.43 10.99
CA PRO A 46 -16.68 -5.37 10.44
C PRO A 46 -15.97 -4.02 10.35
N LYS A 47 -14.99 -3.74 11.22
CA LYS A 47 -14.19 -2.50 11.17
C LYS A 47 -13.29 -2.48 9.93
N ASP A 48 -12.69 -3.63 9.58
CA ASP A 48 -11.83 -3.74 8.40
C ASP A 48 -12.64 -3.66 7.11
N ARG A 49 -13.81 -4.31 7.07
CA ARG A 49 -14.73 -4.19 5.94
C ARG A 49 -15.14 -2.73 5.73
N ARG A 50 -15.51 -2.03 6.79
CA ARG A 50 -15.90 -0.60 6.71
C ARG A 50 -14.75 0.29 6.27
N GLN A 51 -13.53 0.01 6.71
CA GLN A 51 -12.35 0.73 6.22
C GLN A 51 -12.12 0.46 4.74
N ALA A 52 -12.20 -0.80 4.30
CA ALA A 52 -12.01 -1.17 2.90
C ALA A 52 -13.05 -0.49 1.97
N GLU A 53 -14.32 -0.39 2.39
CA GLU A 53 -15.36 0.35 1.65
C GLU A 53 -14.98 1.82 1.43
N GLY A 54 -14.38 2.47 2.43
CA GLY A 54 -13.84 3.83 2.27
C GLY A 54 -12.65 3.89 1.31
N LEU A 55 -11.78 2.88 1.36
CA LEU A 55 -10.61 2.78 0.48
C LEU A 55 -10.98 2.51 -0.99
N VAL A 56 -12.13 1.88 -1.27
CA VAL A 56 -12.64 1.72 -2.66
C VAL A 56 -12.83 3.08 -3.34
N GLN A 57 -13.34 4.08 -2.61
CA GLN A 57 -13.48 5.43 -3.16
C GLN A 57 -12.12 6.09 -3.40
N LEU A 58 -11.20 5.95 -2.45
CA LEU A 58 -9.85 6.49 -2.56
C LEU A 58 -9.06 5.83 -3.70
N HIS A 59 -9.27 4.54 -3.95
CA HIS A 59 -8.49 3.77 -4.94
C HIS A 59 -8.56 4.39 -6.34
N ARG A 60 -9.70 4.92 -6.75
CA ARG A 60 -9.86 5.62 -8.04
C ARG A 60 -8.93 6.85 -8.16
N GLU A 61 -8.71 7.55 -7.06
CA GLU A 61 -7.76 8.67 -7.01
C GLU A 61 -6.32 8.16 -7.06
N LEU A 62 -6.04 7.03 -6.38
CA LEU A 62 -4.70 6.42 -6.35
C LEU A 62 -4.24 5.94 -7.73
N GLU A 63 -5.15 5.39 -8.54
CA GLU A 63 -4.85 4.96 -9.91
C GLU A 63 -4.34 6.14 -10.76
N VAL A 64 -5.02 7.28 -10.70
CA VAL A 64 -4.63 8.50 -11.43
C VAL A 64 -3.39 9.15 -10.85
N ALA A 65 -3.18 9.02 -9.53
CA ALA A 65 -2.02 9.58 -8.83
C ALA A 65 -0.77 8.68 -8.92
N TYR A 66 -0.86 7.53 -9.58
CA TYR A 66 0.21 6.52 -9.61
C TYR A 66 0.68 6.12 -8.20
N CYS A 67 -0.27 5.90 -7.29
CA CYS A 67 -0.04 5.35 -5.96
C CYS A 67 -0.61 3.93 -5.90
N ARG A 68 -0.01 3.07 -5.09
CA ARG A 68 -0.45 1.68 -4.94
C ARG A 68 -1.22 1.48 -3.64
N LEU A 69 -2.10 0.50 -3.65
CA LEU A 69 -2.82 0.03 -2.46
C LEU A 69 -2.71 -1.49 -2.40
N VAL A 70 -2.32 -2.01 -1.25
CA VAL A 70 -2.18 -3.45 -1.00
C VAL A 70 -2.78 -3.77 0.36
N THR A 71 -3.50 -4.88 0.46
CA THR A 71 -4.03 -5.39 1.74
C THR A 71 -3.42 -6.74 2.05
N ILE A 72 -2.94 -6.95 3.28
CA ILE A 72 -2.52 -8.26 3.80
C ILE A 72 -3.47 -8.63 4.94
N SER A 73 -3.98 -9.86 4.94
CA SER A 73 -4.76 -10.40 6.06
C SER A 73 -4.31 -11.82 6.39
N THR A 74 -4.70 -12.31 7.57
CA THR A 74 -4.46 -13.70 7.98
C THR A 74 -5.47 -14.69 7.39
N ASP A 75 -6.35 -14.24 6.51
CA ASP A 75 -7.28 -15.05 5.75
C ASP A 75 -6.54 -16.00 4.78
N ASN A 76 -7.11 -17.17 4.50
CA ASN A 76 -6.63 -18.01 3.42
C ASN A 76 -7.01 -17.40 2.04
N ILE A 77 -6.49 -17.96 0.94
CA ILE A 77 -6.70 -17.42 -0.41
C ILE A 77 -8.18 -17.26 -0.76
N SER A 78 -9.02 -18.27 -0.44
CA SER A 78 -10.46 -18.22 -0.71
C SER A 78 -11.15 -17.09 0.06
N GLN A 79 -10.89 -17.00 1.37
CA GLN A 79 -11.41 -15.94 2.24
C GLN A 79 -10.89 -14.56 1.82
N THR A 80 -9.63 -14.46 1.40
CA THR A 80 -9.01 -13.24 0.88
C THR A 80 -9.75 -12.76 -0.37
N ASN A 81 -10.07 -13.68 -1.30
CA ASN A 81 -10.84 -13.34 -2.49
C ASN A 81 -12.29 -12.97 -2.17
N GLU A 82 -12.94 -13.69 -1.26
CA GLU A 82 -14.29 -13.38 -0.78
C GLU A 82 -14.35 -12.01 -0.11
N TYR A 83 -13.37 -11.70 0.73
CA TYR A 83 -13.27 -10.38 1.37
C TYR A 83 -13.14 -9.27 0.31
N ARG A 84 -12.18 -9.43 -0.62
CA ARG A 84 -11.91 -8.46 -1.69
C ARG A 84 -13.16 -8.20 -2.54
N THR A 85 -13.82 -9.27 -3.02
CA THR A 85 -15.01 -9.14 -3.86
C THR A 85 -16.20 -8.60 -3.08
N GLY A 86 -16.35 -9.01 -1.80
CA GLY A 86 -17.44 -8.57 -0.94
C GLY A 86 -17.43 -7.09 -0.56
N VAL A 87 -16.29 -6.40 -0.74
CA VAL A 87 -16.17 -4.94 -0.55
C VAL A 87 -15.98 -4.19 -1.87
N ASP A 88 -16.06 -4.87 -3.02
CA ASP A 88 -15.82 -4.32 -4.36
C ASP A 88 -14.43 -3.68 -4.51
N ALA A 89 -13.41 -4.30 -3.93
CA ALA A 89 -12.03 -3.84 -4.03
C ALA A 89 -11.36 -4.29 -5.34
N HIS A 90 -10.54 -3.43 -5.95
CA HIS A 90 -9.86 -3.68 -7.21
C HIS A 90 -8.33 -3.70 -7.10
N TRP A 91 -7.78 -3.65 -5.90
CA TRP A 91 -6.34 -3.77 -5.62
C TRP A 91 -5.96 -5.16 -5.11
N PRO A 92 -4.66 -5.52 -5.06
CA PRO A 92 -4.20 -6.80 -4.55
C PRO A 92 -4.50 -7.00 -3.06
N PHE A 93 -5.06 -8.16 -2.74
CA PHE A 93 -5.19 -8.69 -1.39
C PHE A 93 -4.29 -9.91 -1.25
N LEU A 94 -3.44 -9.93 -0.24
CA LEU A 94 -2.44 -10.96 0.02
C LEU A 94 -2.83 -11.79 1.25
N SER A 95 -2.62 -13.09 1.15
CA SER A 95 -2.91 -14.06 2.19
C SER A 95 -1.68 -14.34 3.06
N ASP A 96 -1.73 -13.96 4.33
CA ASP A 96 -0.78 -14.38 5.37
C ASP A 96 -1.36 -15.55 6.21
N ALA A 97 -2.01 -16.54 5.57
CA ALA A 97 -2.56 -17.71 6.25
C ALA A 97 -1.49 -18.46 7.07
N GLY A 98 -0.22 -18.40 6.64
CA GLY A 98 0.92 -18.98 7.35
C GLY A 98 1.40 -18.15 8.56
N ARG A 99 0.83 -16.97 8.79
CA ARG A 99 1.21 -16.09 9.90
C ARG A 99 2.68 -15.65 9.85
N ILE A 100 3.25 -15.50 8.68
CA ILE A 100 4.65 -15.09 8.49
C ILE A 100 4.81 -13.62 8.85
N VAL A 101 3.99 -12.75 8.23
CA VAL A 101 3.99 -11.30 8.48
C VAL A 101 3.57 -10.99 9.92
N GLN A 102 2.50 -11.62 10.37
CA GLN A 102 1.97 -11.45 11.74
C GLN A 102 3.04 -11.71 12.80
N LYS A 103 3.78 -12.84 12.68
CA LYS A 103 4.80 -13.25 13.64
C LYS A 103 6.07 -12.42 13.52
N ASP A 104 6.54 -12.19 12.28
CA ASP A 104 7.76 -11.42 12.06
C ASP A 104 7.63 -9.97 12.55
N LEU A 105 6.49 -9.34 12.34
CA LEU A 105 6.21 -7.98 12.82
C LEU A 105 5.85 -7.90 14.31
N ASP A 106 5.66 -9.03 14.98
CA ASP A 106 5.17 -9.10 16.37
C ASP A 106 3.85 -8.33 16.56
N ILE A 107 2.85 -8.69 15.73
CA ILE A 107 1.52 -8.06 15.72
C ILE A 107 0.38 -9.05 15.85
N ALA A 108 0.61 -10.22 16.47
CA ALA A 108 -0.46 -11.16 16.76
C ALA A 108 -1.45 -10.54 17.77
N GLU A 109 -2.73 -10.60 17.47
CA GLU A 109 -3.77 -10.11 18.38
C GLU A 109 -4.12 -11.18 19.41
N TYR A 110 -3.61 -11.04 20.61
CA TYR A 110 -3.80 -12.01 21.70
C TYR A 110 -5.22 -12.04 22.27
N THR A 111 -6.06 -11.05 21.94
CA THR A 111 -7.44 -10.95 22.45
C THR A 111 -8.46 -11.71 21.62
N ASP A 112 -8.07 -12.24 20.45
CA ASP A 112 -8.93 -13.07 19.59
C ASP A 112 -8.25 -14.41 19.25
N PRO A 113 -8.26 -15.37 20.16
CA PRO A 113 -7.61 -16.67 19.93
C PRO A 113 -8.34 -17.55 18.90
N VAL A 114 -9.59 -17.22 18.56
CA VAL A 114 -10.40 -17.99 17.60
C VAL A 114 -9.94 -17.71 16.17
N ASN A 115 -9.86 -16.45 15.79
CA ASN A 115 -9.44 -16.05 14.45
C ASN A 115 -7.91 -15.89 14.34
N ASN A 116 -7.23 -15.68 15.47
CA ASN A 116 -5.80 -15.42 15.54
C ASN A 116 -5.35 -14.40 14.47
N PRO A 117 -5.96 -13.20 14.43
CA PRO A 117 -5.65 -12.20 13.43
C PRO A 117 -4.41 -11.39 13.79
N MET A 118 -3.93 -10.58 12.87
CA MET A 118 -2.95 -9.54 13.18
C MET A 118 -3.63 -8.29 13.76
N ILE A 119 -2.92 -7.57 14.62
CA ILE A 119 -3.32 -6.22 15.04
C ILE A 119 -3.29 -5.32 13.80
N PRO A 120 -4.41 -4.66 13.46
CA PRO A 120 -4.50 -3.91 12.20
C PRO A 120 -3.64 -2.66 12.23
N HIS A 121 -2.95 -2.42 11.12
CA HIS A 121 -2.16 -1.22 10.88
C HIS A 121 -2.38 -0.73 9.45
N VAL A 122 -2.17 0.57 9.24
CA VAL A 122 -2.02 1.15 7.90
C VAL A 122 -0.65 1.80 7.83
N ILE A 123 0.12 1.45 6.80
CA ILE A 123 1.48 1.93 6.61
C ILE A 123 1.53 2.66 5.27
N VAL A 124 1.95 3.92 5.29
CA VAL A 124 2.22 4.69 4.08
C VAL A 124 3.70 4.53 3.77
N LEU A 125 3.99 4.10 2.54
CA LEU A 125 5.34 3.80 2.07
C LEU A 125 5.75 4.73 0.92
N GLU A 126 6.94 5.28 1.01
CA GLU A 126 7.65 5.89 -0.10
C GLU A 126 8.19 4.79 -1.04
N PRO A 127 8.56 5.10 -2.29
CA PRO A 127 9.23 4.14 -3.18
C PRO A 127 10.42 3.45 -2.49
N GLY A 128 10.61 2.16 -2.80
CA GLY A 128 11.63 1.33 -2.15
C GLY A 128 11.21 0.81 -0.77
N LEU A 129 9.92 0.73 -0.51
CA LEU A 129 9.33 0.26 0.76
C LEU A 129 9.74 1.09 1.99
N VAL A 130 10.21 2.32 1.82
CA VAL A 130 10.61 3.18 2.94
C VAL A 130 9.36 3.64 3.70
N ILE A 131 9.32 3.41 5.00
CA ILE A 131 8.19 3.77 5.84
C ILE A 131 8.11 5.28 5.99
N TYR A 132 7.03 5.89 5.50
CA TYR A 132 6.71 7.29 5.74
C TYR A 132 5.94 7.47 7.06
N LYS A 133 4.89 6.67 7.27
CA LYS A 133 4.00 6.78 8.42
C LYS A 133 3.32 5.47 8.76
N ILE A 134 3.05 5.25 10.05
CA ILE A 134 2.36 4.07 10.57
C ILE A 134 1.15 4.52 11.40
N TYR A 135 0.00 3.92 11.12
CA TYR A 135 -1.22 4.03 11.92
C TYR A 135 -1.52 2.70 12.59
N ASN A 136 -1.71 2.71 13.90
CA ASN A 136 -2.24 1.55 14.63
C ASN A 136 -3.77 1.66 14.67
N GLY A 137 -4.43 0.74 13.99
CA GLY A 137 -5.86 0.78 13.74
C GLY A 137 -6.70 -0.16 14.60
N TYR A 138 -6.25 -0.62 15.77
CA TYR A 138 -7.03 -1.53 16.64
C TYR A 138 -8.45 -1.00 16.90
N TRP A 139 -8.57 0.26 17.28
CA TRP A 139 -9.85 0.96 17.31
C TRP A 139 -10.18 1.55 15.95
N PHE A 140 -11.47 1.66 15.62
CA PHE A 140 -11.87 2.22 14.33
C PHE A 140 -11.31 3.64 14.11
N PHE A 141 -11.38 4.50 15.12
CA PHE A 141 -10.82 5.87 15.07
C PHE A 141 -9.29 5.93 15.21
N GLY A 142 -8.61 4.84 15.44
CA GLY A 142 -7.14 4.73 15.30
C GLY A 142 -6.71 4.48 13.86
N ARG A 143 -7.65 4.18 12.95
CA ARG A 143 -7.42 4.03 11.51
C ARG A 143 -7.36 5.40 10.86
N PRO A 144 -6.53 5.57 9.82
CA PRO A 144 -6.54 6.82 9.07
C PRO A 144 -7.89 7.00 8.36
N THR A 145 -8.36 8.23 8.31
CA THR A 145 -9.44 8.62 7.40
C THR A 145 -8.92 8.63 5.96
N VAL A 146 -9.84 8.64 4.99
CA VAL A 146 -9.48 8.82 3.57
C VAL A 146 -8.74 10.14 3.36
N GLU A 147 -9.11 11.19 4.11
CA GLU A 147 -8.43 12.49 4.03
C GLU A 147 -7.02 12.47 4.64
N ASP A 148 -6.80 11.78 5.76
CA ASP A 148 -5.45 11.58 6.29
C ASP A 148 -4.53 10.94 5.25
N LEU A 149 -5.02 9.89 4.56
CA LEU A 149 -4.26 9.22 3.50
C LEU A 149 -4.01 10.12 2.29
N ARG A 150 -4.98 10.97 1.89
CA ARG A 150 -4.76 11.96 0.81
C ARG A 150 -3.67 12.94 1.17
N GLN A 151 -3.67 13.45 2.40
CA GLN A 151 -2.64 14.38 2.87
C GLN A 151 -1.26 13.73 2.91
N ASP A 152 -1.16 12.53 3.47
CA ASP A 152 0.09 11.77 3.53
C ASP A 152 0.62 11.46 2.12
N LEU A 153 -0.22 10.95 1.21
CA LEU A 153 0.17 10.64 -0.15
C LEU A 153 0.55 11.88 -0.96
N ARG A 154 -0.12 13.02 -0.73
CA ARG A 154 0.28 14.30 -1.32
C ARG A 154 1.68 14.71 -0.86
N ALA A 155 1.98 14.56 0.43
CA ALA A 155 3.30 14.86 0.98
C ALA A 155 4.38 13.92 0.43
N VAL A 156 4.11 12.61 0.41
CA VAL A 156 5.02 11.60 -0.14
C VAL A 156 5.27 11.82 -1.63
N THR A 157 4.21 12.06 -2.42
CA THR A 157 4.33 12.29 -3.86
C THR A 157 5.15 13.53 -4.15
N LYS A 158 4.90 14.61 -3.43
CA LYS A 158 5.71 15.84 -3.53
C LYS A 158 7.20 15.61 -3.23
N LYS A 159 7.50 14.71 -2.28
CA LYS A 159 8.86 14.37 -1.87
C LYS A 159 9.58 13.50 -2.92
N CYS A 160 8.89 12.50 -3.46
CA CYS A 160 9.52 11.47 -4.31
C CYS A 160 9.41 11.75 -5.82
N ARG A 161 8.63 12.76 -6.26
CA ARG A 161 8.48 13.07 -7.67
C ARG A 161 9.21 14.38 -8.03
N PRO A 162 10.29 14.29 -8.80
CA PRO A 162 11.04 15.50 -9.24
C PRO A 162 10.17 16.50 -9.99
N ASP A 163 9.22 16.00 -10.78
CA ASP A 163 8.28 16.74 -11.61
C ASP A 163 6.98 17.15 -10.91
N TRP A 164 6.94 17.12 -9.59
CA TRP A 164 5.74 17.52 -8.83
C TRP A 164 5.17 18.88 -9.23
N ASP A 165 6.04 19.84 -9.45
CA ASP A 165 5.66 21.21 -9.85
C ASP A 165 6.37 21.61 -11.14
N ILE A 166 5.75 21.28 -12.27
CA ILE A 166 6.29 21.58 -13.62
C ILE A 166 6.27 23.07 -13.96
N THR A 167 5.73 23.94 -13.09
CA THR A 167 5.80 25.41 -13.30
C THR A 167 7.17 25.98 -12.99
N LYS A 168 8.05 25.21 -12.34
CA LYS A 168 9.41 25.64 -12.00
C LYS A 168 10.25 25.87 -13.26
N PRO A 169 10.96 27.02 -13.37
CA PRO A 169 11.80 27.32 -14.53
C PRO A 169 12.84 26.23 -14.82
N GLU A 170 13.45 25.65 -13.76
CA GLU A 170 14.49 24.62 -13.87
C GLU A 170 13.97 23.36 -14.55
N LEU A 171 12.70 23.00 -14.32
CA LEU A 171 12.07 21.86 -14.98
C LEU A 171 11.73 22.17 -16.44
N LYS A 172 11.30 23.40 -16.74
CA LYS A 172 11.07 23.82 -18.11
C LYS A 172 12.36 23.76 -18.93
N ASP A 173 13.47 24.25 -18.37
CA ASP A 173 14.78 24.21 -19.01
C ASP A 173 15.26 22.75 -19.17
N ALA A 174 15.07 21.93 -18.16
CA ALA A 174 15.39 20.50 -18.21
C ALA A 174 14.63 19.77 -19.33
N TRP A 175 13.34 20.07 -19.49
CA TRP A 175 12.54 19.50 -20.59
C TRP A 175 13.06 19.92 -21.96
N GLN A 176 13.39 21.21 -22.14
CA GLN A 176 13.96 21.74 -23.40
C GLN A 176 15.32 21.13 -23.72
N GLN A 177 16.12 20.80 -22.70
CA GLN A 177 17.41 20.11 -22.83
C GLN A 177 17.28 18.59 -23.01
N GLY A 178 16.06 18.04 -23.08
CA GLY A 178 15.80 16.63 -23.30
C GLY A 178 16.05 15.73 -22.07
N ARG A 179 16.19 16.28 -20.87
CA ARG A 179 16.37 15.50 -19.62
C ARG A 179 15.06 14.83 -19.17
N LYS A 180 14.64 13.81 -19.89
CA LYS A 180 13.36 13.10 -19.69
C LYS A 180 13.31 12.29 -18.40
N GLU A 181 14.45 11.93 -17.84
CA GLU A 181 14.59 11.18 -16.59
C GLU A 181 14.04 11.92 -15.35
N LEU A 182 13.82 13.24 -15.47
CA LEU A 182 13.21 14.04 -14.40
C LEU A 182 11.68 14.06 -14.44
N PHE A 183 11.07 13.50 -15.49
CA PHE A 183 9.63 13.55 -15.72
C PHE A 183 9.03 12.16 -15.77
N TYR A 184 7.86 11.99 -15.15
CA TYR A 184 7.13 10.73 -15.28
C TYR A 184 6.84 10.46 -16.78
N PRO A 185 7.09 9.25 -17.29
CA PRO A 185 7.50 8.02 -16.61
C PRO A 185 9.03 7.82 -16.43
N TYR A 186 9.80 8.87 -16.19
CA TYR A 186 11.23 8.83 -15.82
C TYR A 186 12.12 8.10 -16.85
N GLY A 187 11.98 8.50 -18.12
CA GLY A 187 12.76 7.93 -19.22
C GLY A 187 12.26 6.57 -19.73
N LYS A 188 11.23 5.99 -19.13
CA LYS A 188 10.60 4.75 -19.64
C LYS A 188 9.71 5.04 -20.83
N THR A 189 9.57 4.07 -21.72
CA THR A 189 8.57 4.13 -22.80
C THR A 189 7.17 3.87 -22.24
N TYR A 190 6.13 4.30 -22.98
CA TYR A 190 4.74 4.03 -22.63
C TYR A 190 4.46 2.53 -22.41
N VAL A 191 5.01 1.68 -23.29
CA VAL A 191 4.87 0.22 -23.20
C VAL A 191 5.51 -0.34 -21.91
N GLN A 192 6.69 0.15 -21.54
CA GLN A 192 7.34 -0.25 -20.29
C GLN A 192 6.53 0.15 -19.06
N THR A 193 5.89 1.33 -19.12
CA THR A 193 5.07 1.83 -18.01
C THR A 193 3.76 1.05 -17.87
N LEU A 194 3.14 0.62 -18.97
CA LEU A 194 1.92 -0.19 -18.94
C LEU A 194 2.18 -1.62 -18.43
N GLY A 195 3.32 -2.23 -18.79
CA GLY A 195 3.68 -3.58 -18.33
C GLY A 195 3.98 -3.68 -16.82
N GLU A 196 4.06 -2.56 -16.11
CA GLU A 196 4.20 -2.51 -14.64
C GLU A 196 2.84 -2.45 -13.92
N GLN A 197 1.73 -2.40 -14.65
CA GLN A 197 0.38 -2.27 -14.09
C GLN A 197 -0.38 -3.60 -13.96
N ASP A 198 0.20 -4.72 -14.48
CA ASP A 198 -0.42 -6.05 -14.47
C ASP A 198 0.04 -6.94 -13.27
#